data_463b0f326c8fcaaee4f5fc43434e4774
#
_entry.id   463b0f326c8fcaaee4f5fc43434e4774
#
_cell.length_a   1.000
_cell.length_b   1.000
_cell.length_c   1.000
_cell.angle_alpha   90.00
_cell.angle_beta   90.00
_cell.angle_gamma   90.00
#
_symmetry.space_group_name_H-M   'P 1'
#
loop_
_entity.id
_entity.type
_entity.pdbx_description
1 polymer ?
#
loop_
_entity_poly.entity_id
_entity_poly.type
_entity_poly.pdbx_seq_one_letter_code
_entity_poly.pdbx_strand_id
1 'polypeptide(L)'
;MKSITINGSKREHVGKAAAKALRNAGKVPCVIYGGEKPLHFSADELSFSKLVYTADAHTVVIAFEDGNKIDAVLQDIQFHPVSDKILHIDFFQLHEGKEINMIIPVKIQGAAPGVRDSGGLLYRNKRKLTIRALPKNLPDFLLADISTLNLNDSITVADLSEETFKILHPDDQVVCQVKMSRASMSIEEAVEDEELEEGEEGAEGAEGAKPAAEGSSEGKKPEEGSDGKKPEGDSDGKKPEGGGETKSEG
;
A
#
# COMPACT_ATOMS: atom_id res chain seq x y z
N MET A 1 4.92 -0.57 24.46
CA MET A 1 4.73 -1.59 23.40
C MET A 1 4.31 -2.94 23.95
N LYS A 2 3.46 -3.66 23.22
CA LYS A 2 3.10 -5.06 23.53
C LYS A 2 4.23 -5.98 23.09
N SER A 3 4.61 -6.95 23.94
CA SER A 3 5.64 -7.95 23.62
C SER A 3 5.01 -9.29 23.28
N ILE A 4 5.54 -9.97 22.26
CA ILE A 4 5.14 -11.31 21.84
C ILE A 4 6.32 -12.25 22.10
N THR A 5 6.08 -13.36 22.81
CA THR A 5 7.12 -14.36 23.05
C THR A 5 7.06 -15.43 21.94
N ILE A 6 8.22 -15.73 21.36
CA ILE A 6 8.38 -16.73 20.30
C ILE A 6 9.46 -17.72 20.74
N ASN A 7 9.14 -19.00 20.71
CA ASN A 7 10.09 -20.07 21.00
C ASN A 7 10.92 -20.37 19.75
N GLY A 8 12.23 -20.29 19.86
CA GLY A 8 13.17 -20.54 18.78
C GLY A 8 14.20 -21.58 19.12
N SER A 9 14.56 -22.43 18.17
CA SER A 9 15.69 -23.36 18.28
C SER A 9 16.89 -22.83 17.50
N LYS A 10 18.05 -22.77 18.13
CA LYS A 10 19.29 -22.36 17.49
C LYS A 10 19.66 -23.32 16.37
N ARG A 11 20.21 -22.79 15.28
CA ARG A 11 20.69 -23.62 14.17
C ARG A 11 22.15 -23.31 13.85
N GLU A 12 22.94 -24.34 13.69
CA GLU A 12 24.35 -24.27 13.30
C GLU A 12 24.49 -24.39 11.77
N HIS A 13 23.65 -25.23 11.18
CA HIS A 13 23.69 -25.47 9.73
C HIS A 13 22.93 -24.39 8.97
N VAL A 14 23.67 -23.56 8.24
CA VAL A 14 23.14 -22.54 7.33
C VAL A 14 23.37 -22.97 5.89
N GLY A 15 22.47 -22.55 4.98
CA GLY A 15 22.59 -22.83 3.56
C GLY A 15 21.27 -23.22 2.90
N LYS A 16 21.31 -23.36 1.57
CA LYS A 16 20.11 -23.56 0.73
C LYS A 16 19.36 -24.86 1.06
N ALA A 17 20.08 -25.96 1.23
CA ALA A 17 19.47 -27.27 1.51
C ALA A 17 18.82 -27.29 2.90
N ALA A 18 19.51 -26.83 3.93
CA ALA A 18 18.98 -26.74 5.30
C ALA A 18 17.76 -25.81 5.40
N ALA A 19 17.81 -24.62 4.77
CA ALA A 19 16.68 -23.71 4.73
C ALA A 19 15.45 -24.28 4.02
N LYS A 20 15.66 -25.06 2.92
CA LYS A 20 14.56 -25.74 2.20
C LYS A 20 13.93 -26.84 3.07
N ALA A 21 14.75 -27.63 3.77
CA ALA A 21 14.25 -28.67 4.66
C ALA A 21 13.41 -28.11 5.82
N LEU A 22 13.83 -26.99 6.43
CA LEU A 22 13.08 -26.31 7.48
C LEU A 22 11.72 -25.81 6.98
N ARG A 23 11.68 -25.15 5.82
CA ARG A 23 10.42 -24.66 5.25
C ARG A 23 9.46 -25.79 4.89
N ASN A 24 9.97 -26.92 4.43
CA ASN A 24 9.15 -28.12 4.17
C ASN A 24 8.60 -28.72 5.47
N ALA A 25 9.29 -28.55 6.60
CA ALA A 25 8.85 -28.96 7.93
C ALA A 25 7.93 -27.93 8.63
N GLY A 26 7.52 -26.85 7.93
CA GLY A 26 6.67 -25.78 8.50
C GLY A 26 7.39 -24.83 9.45
N LYS A 27 8.74 -24.81 9.42
CA LYS A 27 9.57 -23.91 10.22
C LYS A 27 10.16 -22.81 9.37
N VAL A 28 10.22 -21.60 9.93
CA VAL A 28 10.79 -20.43 9.28
C VAL A 28 12.21 -20.22 9.77
N PRO A 29 13.19 -20.14 8.85
CA PRO A 29 14.54 -19.73 9.19
C PRO A 29 14.58 -18.22 9.49
N CYS A 30 15.20 -17.85 10.63
CA CYS A 30 15.28 -16.48 11.10
C CYS A 30 16.71 -16.12 11.48
N VAL A 31 17.01 -14.81 11.50
CA VAL A 31 18.29 -14.27 11.91
C VAL A 31 18.07 -13.09 12.87
N ILE A 32 18.90 -12.99 13.90
CA ILE A 32 18.95 -11.85 14.81
C ILE A 32 20.27 -11.13 14.58
N TYR A 33 20.18 -9.84 14.25
CA TYR A 33 21.31 -8.93 14.10
C TYR A 33 21.40 -7.99 15.30
N GLY A 34 22.50 -7.27 15.39
CA GLY A 34 22.70 -6.22 16.40
C GLY A 34 23.49 -6.67 17.64
N GLY A 35 23.66 -7.96 17.83
CA GLY A 35 24.57 -8.51 18.85
C GLY A 35 26.02 -8.58 18.36
N GLU A 36 26.93 -9.21 19.15
CA GLU A 36 28.32 -9.43 18.75
C GLU A 36 28.48 -10.30 17.51
N LYS A 37 27.58 -11.27 17.35
CA LYS A 37 27.52 -12.17 16.19
C LYS A 37 26.06 -12.34 15.75
N PRO A 38 25.79 -12.47 14.44
CA PRO A 38 24.47 -12.81 13.97
C PRO A 38 24.07 -14.19 14.47
N LEU A 39 22.89 -14.29 15.06
CA LEU A 39 22.39 -15.52 15.64
C LEU A 39 21.31 -16.11 14.73
N HIS A 40 21.55 -17.30 14.22
CA HIS A 40 20.62 -18.03 13.37
C HIS A 40 19.73 -18.94 14.19
N PHE A 41 18.44 -18.89 13.95
CA PHE A 41 17.47 -19.77 14.62
C PHE A 41 16.34 -20.15 13.67
N SER A 42 15.50 -21.05 14.11
CA SER A 42 14.26 -21.42 13.44
C SER A 42 13.11 -21.48 14.43
N ALA A 43 11.92 -21.09 14.00
CA ALA A 43 10.71 -21.20 14.79
C ALA A 43 9.54 -21.63 13.90
N ASP A 44 8.44 -22.07 14.51
CA ASP A 44 7.27 -22.51 13.79
C ASP A 44 6.55 -21.32 13.13
N GLU A 45 6.09 -21.49 11.88
CA GLU A 45 5.41 -20.44 11.09
C GLU A 45 4.21 -19.87 11.85
N LEU A 46 3.45 -20.70 12.55
CA LEU A 46 2.26 -20.28 13.32
C LEU A 46 2.58 -19.31 14.46
N SER A 47 3.79 -19.40 15.05
CA SER A 47 4.23 -18.53 16.12
C SER A 47 4.36 -17.07 15.68
N PHE A 48 4.58 -16.84 14.38
CA PHE A 48 4.72 -15.51 13.80
C PHE A 48 3.39 -14.89 13.37
N SER A 49 2.30 -15.66 13.35
CA SER A 49 1.01 -15.20 12.83
C SER A 49 0.50 -13.94 13.53
N LYS A 50 0.63 -13.87 14.85
CA LYS A 50 0.25 -12.68 15.62
C LYS A 50 1.15 -11.47 15.37
N LEU A 51 2.43 -11.69 15.05
CA LEU A 51 3.38 -10.63 14.77
C LEU A 51 3.19 -10.05 13.36
N VAL A 52 2.90 -10.90 12.39
CA VAL A 52 2.91 -10.54 10.98
C VAL A 52 1.54 -10.03 10.51
N TYR A 53 0.47 -10.67 10.93
CA TYR A 53 -0.89 -10.38 10.45
C TYR A 53 -1.67 -9.41 11.33
N THR A 54 -1.05 -8.82 12.37
CA THR A 54 -1.64 -7.71 13.12
C THR A 54 -1.15 -6.36 12.60
N ALA A 55 -2.02 -5.38 12.72
CA ALA A 55 -1.70 -4.03 12.28
C ALA A 55 -0.82 -3.25 13.27
N ASP A 56 -0.63 -3.74 14.48
CA ASP A 56 0.12 -3.05 15.54
C ASP A 56 1.61 -3.38 15.47
N ALA A 57 2.45 -2.45 15.89
CA ALA A 57 3.87 -2.70 16.07
C ALA A 57 4.10 -3.42 17.41
N HIS A 58 4.93 -4.46 17.38
CA HIS A 58 5.22 -5.29 18.54
C HIS A 58 6.73 -5.46 18.73
N THR A 59 7.15 -5.55 19.98
CA THR A 59 8.45 -6.09 20.34
C THR A 59 8.37 -7.61 20.48
N VAL A 60 9.44 -8.31 20.20
CA VAL A 60 9.49 -9.77 20.23
C VAL A 60 10.51 -10.24 21.25
N VAL A 61 10.08 -11.12 22.14
CA VAL A 61 10.96 -11.82 23.07
C VAL A 61 11.21 -13.20 22.51
N ILE A 62 12.42 -13.47 22.05
CA ILE A 62 12.79 -14.77 21.49
C ILE A 62 13.36 -15.61 22.62
N ALA A 63 12.64 -16.68 22.97
CA ALA A 63 13.04 -17.63 23.99
C ALA A 63 13.69 -18.84 23.34
N PHE A 64 14.94 -19.12 23.69
CA PHE A 64 15.67 -20.29 23.22
C PHE A 64 15.55 -21.45 24.22
N GLU A 65 15.71 -22.68 23.72
CA GLU A 65 15.73 -23.90 24.51
C GLU A 65 16.81 -23.88 25.62
N ASP A 66 17.88 -23.13 25.38
CA ASP A 66 18.96 -22.92 26.37
C ASP A 66 18.56 -22.01 27.56
N GLY A 67 17.33 -21.54 27.63
CA GLY A 67 16.84 -20.61 28.62
C GLY A 67 17.18 -19.15 28.39
N ASN A 68 17.97 -18.83 27.36
CA ASN A 68 18.30 -17.47 26.99
C ASN A 68 17.08 -16.78 26.34
N LYS A 69 16.82 -15.53 26.75
CA LYS A 69 15.79 -14.67 26.15
C LYS A 69 16.48 -13.46 25.53
N ILE A 70 16.07 -13.13 24.33
CA ILE A 70 16.60 -11.97 23.58
C ILE A 70 15.42 -11.12 23.15
N ASP A 71 15.46 -9.84 23.54
CA ASP A 71 14.50 -8.85 23.10
C ASP A 71 14.92 -8.34 21.72
N ALA A 72 14.01 -8.36 20.79
CA ALA A 72 14.24 -7.99 19.40
C ALA A 72 13.05 -7.28 18.78
N VAL A 73 13.30 -6.63 17.66
CA VAL A 73 12.29 -5.99 16.81
C VAL A 73 12.34 -6.61 15.43
N LEU A 74 11.19 -6.77 14.83
CA LEU A 74 11.05 -7.19 13.46
C LEU A 74 11.60 -6.11 12.51
N GLN A 75 12.53 -6.49 11.63
CA GLN A 75 13.10 -5.59 10.61
C GLN A 75 12.53 -5.86 9.24
N ASP A 76 12.60 -7.11 8.79
CA ASP A 76 12.14 -7.48 7.46
C ASP A 76 11.51 -8.87 7.44
N ILE A 77 10.58 -9.06 6.51
CA ILE A 77 9.88 -10.32 6.29
C ILE A 77 9.86 -10.62 4.79
N GLN A 78 10.27 -11.82 4.43
CA GLN A 78 10.18 -12.31 3.07
C GLN A 78 9.04 -13.31 2.95
N PHE A 79 8.12 -13.05 2.02
CA PHE A 79 7.00 -13.93 1.70
C PHE A 79 7.20 -14.65 0.38
N HIS A 80 6.58 -15.79 0.26
CA HIS A 80 6.50 -16.49 -1.02
C HIS A 80 5.45 -15.83 -1.92
N PRO A 81 5.79 -15.43 -3.17
CA PRO A 81 4.93 -14.56 -3.99
C PRO A 81 3.58 -15.19 -4.42
N VAL A 82 3.42 -16.50 -4.30
CA VAL A 82 2.20 -17.21 -4.73
C VAL A 82 1.43 -17.81 -3.54
N SER A 83 2.14 -18.31 -2.51
CA SER A 83 1.50 -19.00 -1.38
C SER A 83 1.42 -18.18 -0.11
N ASP A 84 1.97 -16.94 -0.11
CA ASP A 84 2.05 -16.01 1.03
C ASP A 84 2.68 -16.60 2.31
N LYS A 85 3.33 -17.77 2.18
CA LYS A 85 4.07 -18.37 3.29
C LYS A 85 5.31 -17.57 3.62
N ILE A 86 5.64 -17.50 4.89
CA ILE A 86 6.82 -16.80 5.37
C ILE A 86 8.08 -17.59 4.98
N LEU A 87 8.98 -16.97 4.21
CA LEU A 87 10.24 -17.57 3.79
C LEU A 87 11.39 -17.26 4.73
N HIS A 88 11.48 -16.04 5.24
CA HIS A 88 12.55 -15.58 6.11
C HIS A 88 12.07 -14.41 6.95
N ILE A 89 12.60 -14.29 8.17
CA ILE A 89 12.35 -13.15 9.04
C ILE A 89 13.68 -12.68 9.64
N ASP A 90 13.87 -11.36 9.57
CA ASP A 90 15.02 -10.69 10.12
C ASP A 90 14.64 -9.90 11.37
N PHE A 91 15.38 -10.11 12.45
CA PHE A 91 15.20 -9.43 13.72
C PHE A 91 16.42 -8.61 14.07
N PHE A 92 16.18 -7.47 14.70
CA PHE A 92 17.24 -6.64 15.27
C PHE A 92 17.15 -6.69 16.79
N GLN A 93 18.26 -7.04 17.45
CA GLN A 93 18.33 -7.12 18.90
C GLN A 93 18.21 -5.73 19.52
N LEU A 94 17.36 -5.62 20.53
CA LEU A 94 17.22 -4.41 21.32
C LEU A 94 18.35 -4.29 22.32
N HIS A 95 18.96 -3.12 22.36
CA HIS A 95 19.96 -2.76 23.37
C HIS A 95 19.50 -1.50 24.10
N GLU A 96 19.63 -1.49 25.40
CA GLU A 96 19.37 -0.29 26.17
C GLU A 96 20.32 0.85 25.75
N GLY A 97 19.78 2.02 25.47
CA GLY A 97 20.53 3.21 25.07
C GLY A 97 20.98 3.31 23.62
N LYS A 98 20.65 2.35 22.76
CA LYS A 98 20.85 2.48 21.30
C LYS A 98 19.53 2.78 20.61
N GLU A 99 19.55 3.79 19.74
CA GLU A 99 18.42 4.10 18.87
C GLU A 99 18.24 2.99 17.83
N ILE A 100 17.00 2.66 17.56
CA ILE A 100 16.63 1.67 16.54
C ILE A 100 15.67 2.28 15.54
N ASN A 101 15.74 1.78 14.31
CA ASN A 101 14.77 2.10 13.28
C ASN A 101 13.69 1.03 13.31
N MET A 102 12.44 1.46 13.33
CA MET A 102 11.28 0.57 13.31
C MET A 102 10.18 1.13 12.42
N ILE A 103 9.45 0.24 11.78
CA ILE A 103 8.29 0.58 10.96
C ILE A 103 7.04 0.55 11.85
N ILE A 104 6.39 1.70 12.02
CA ILE A 104 5.21 1.87 12.85
C ILE A 104 3.99 2.16 11.98
N PRO A 105 2.85 1.50 12.26
CA PRO A 105 1.61 1.77 11.54
C PRO A 105 1.00 3.10 11.94
N VAL A 106 0.37 3.78 10.96
CA VAL A 106 -0.44 4.98 11.20
C VAL A 106 -1.91 4.59 11.32
N LYS A 107 -2.52 4.89 12.47
CA LYS A 107 -3.95 4.74 12.72
C LYS A 107 -4.63 6.08 12.53
N ILE A 108 -5.74 6.08 11.83
CA ILE A 108 -6.58 7.25 11.62
C ILE A 108 -7.66 7.25 12.69
N GLN A 109 -7.86 8.41 13.32
CA GLN A 109 -8.90 8.66 14.30
C GLN A 109 -9.80 9.80 13.82
N GLY A 110 -11.09 9.72 14.18
CA GLY A 110 -12.08 10.73 13.83
C GLY A 110 -12.75 10.51 12.48
N ALA A 111 -13.57 11.47 12.06
CA ALA A 111 -14.24 11.51 10.78
C ALA A 111 -14.01 12.87 10.14
N ALA A 112 -13.47 12.91 8.93
CA ALA A 112 -13.19 14.13 8.21
C ALA A 112 -14.49 14.77 7.72
N PRO A 113 -14.77 16.07 8.03
CA PRO A 113 -15.92 16.80 7.50
C PRO A 113 -15.87 16.88 5.96
N GLY A 114 -14.69 16.98 5.35
CA GLY A 114 -14.54 16.96 3.90
C GLY A 114 -15.01 15.65 3.24
N VAL A 115 -15.01 14.52 3.97
CA VAL A 115 -15.55 13.26 3.46
C VAL A 115 -17.06 13.18 3.70
N ARG A 116 -17.51 13.59 4.90
CA ARG A 116 -18.91 13.42 5.32
C ARG A 116 -19.84 14.45 4.70
N ASP A 117 -19.42 15.71 4.69
CA ASP A 117 -20.28 16.84 4.34
C ASP A 117 -20.08 17.27 2.88
N SER A 118 -18.87 17.08 2.33
CA SER A 118 -18.50 17.52 0.97
C SER A 118 -18.26 16.35 -0.02
N GLY A 119 -18.58 15.10 0.36
CA GLY A 119 -18.47 13.96 -0.55
C GLY A 119 -17.04 13.59 -1.01
N GLY A 120 -16.01 14.11 -0.33
CA GLY A 120 -14.61 13.79 -0.61
C GLY A 120 -14.24 12.35 -0.29
N LEU A 121 -13.13 11.88 -0.84
CA LEU A 121 -12.54 10.58 -0.55
C LEU A 121 -11.25 10.73 0.25
N LEU A 122 -11.13 9.94 1.32
CA LEU A 122 -9.91 9.88 2.11
C LEU A 122 -8.89 8.96 1.46
N TYR A 123 -7.80 9.52 0.98
CA TYR A 123 -6.66 8.79 0.43
C TYR A 123 -5.58 8.62 1.51
N ARG A 124 -5.17 7.37 1.72
CA ARG A 124 -4.05 7.01 2.61
C ARG A 124 -2.81 6.76 1.75
N ASN A 125 -1.94 7.74 1.65
CA ASN A 125 -0.70 7.63 0.89
C ASN A 125 0.32 6.74 1.61
N LYS A 126 0.41 6.88 2.93
CA LYS A 126 1.30 6.07 3.79
C LYS A 126 0.51 5.44 4.92
N ARG A 127 0.60 4.11 5.01
CA ARG A 127 -0.01 3.33 6.10
C ARG A 127 0.96 3.03 7.22
N LYS A 128 2.26 3.11 6.94
CA LYS A 128 3.36 2.82 7.86
C LYS A 128 4.43 3.87 7.67
N LEU A 129 5.06 4.30 8.75
CA LEU A 129 6.18 5.22 8.76
C LEU A 129 7.37 4.59 9.47
N THR A 130 8.58 4.85 8.98
CA THR A 130 9.81 4.41 9.63
C THR A 130 10.23 5.48 10.62
N ILE A 131 10.33 5.10 11.89
CA ILE A 131 10.77 5.98 12.97
C ILE A 131 12.09 5.49 13.54
N ARG A 132 12.84 6.42 14.12
CA ARG A 132 14.02 6.17 14.92
C ARG A 132 13.75 6.63 16.33
N ALA A 133 13.87 5.70 17.29
CA ALA A 133 13.63 5.98 18.68
C ALA A 133 14.45 5.06 19.60
N LEU A 134 14.54 5.43 20.87
CA LEU A 134 15.02 4.54 21.90
C LEU A 134 13.98 3.45 22.18
N PRO A 135 14.37 2.23 22.56
CA PRO A 135 13.45 1.12 22.85
C PRO A 135 12.35 1.46 23.87
N LYS A 136 12.65 2.37 24.81
CA LYS A 136 11.69 2.82 25.84
C LYS A 136 10.62 3.77 25.31
N ASN A 137 10.93 4.48 24.22
CA ASN A 137 10.06 5.54 23.66
C ASN A 137 9.35 5.11 22.37
N LEU A 138 9.33 3.82 22.05
CA LEU A 138 8.68 3.31 20.88
C LEU A 138 7.15 3.29 21.05
N PRO A 139 6.38 3.99 20.21
CA PRO A 139 4.91 3.91 20.22
C PRO A 139 4.42 2.62 19.54
N ASP A 140 3.25 2.13 19.93
CA ASP A 140 2.60 0.99 19.26
C ASP A 140 2.04 1.37 17.89
N PHE A 141 1.60 2.61 17.72
CA PHE A 141 1.06 3.20 16.50
C PHE A 141 1.16 4.71 16.56
N LEU A 142 1.12 5.36 15.41
CA LEU A 142 1.00 6.81 15.28
C LEU A 142 -0.47 7.16 15.03
N LEU A 143 -1.01 8.14 15.77
CA LEU A 143 -2.37 8.62 15.60
C LEU A 143 -2.40 9.80 14.63
N ALA A 144 -3.19 9.70 13.58
CA ALA A 144 -3.52 10.79 12.69
C ALA A 144 -4.98 11.18 12.91
N ASP A 145 -5.23 12.35 13.49
CA ASP A 145 -6.58 12.88 13.70
C ASP A 145 -7.04 13.59 12.43
N ILE A 146 -8.10 13.05 11.82
CA ILE A 146 -8.69 13.60 10.60
C ILE A 146 -9.94 14.46 10.87
N SER A 147 -10.29 14.74 12.12
CA SER A 147 -11.54 15.42 12.49
C SER A 147 -11.62 16.85 11.99
N THR A 148 -10.50 17.46 11.63
CA THR A 148 -10.40 18.84 11.13
C THR A 148 -10.20 18.95 9.63
N LEU A 149 -10.07 17.81 8.90
CA LEU A 149 -9.73 17.82 7.48
C LEU A 149 -10.95 18.13 6.60
N ASN A 150 -10.84 19.23 5.85
CA ASN A 150 -11.77 19.61 4.80
C ASN A 150 -11.35 19.02 3.45
N LEU A 151 -12.06 19.37 2.38
CA LEU A 151 -11.68 19.03 1.01
C LEU A 151 -10.32 19.64 0.68
N ASN A 152 -9.48 18.85 0.03
CA ASN A 152 -8.11 19.15 -0.38
C ASN A 152 -7.10 19.32 0.77
N ASP A 153 -7.52 19.15 2.03
CA ASP A 153 -6.59 19.16 3.16
C ASP A 153 -5.79 17.85 3.24
N SER A 154 -4.60 17.95 3.78
CA SER A 154 -3.69 16.81 3.96
C SER A 154 -2.99 16.86 5.31
N ILE A 155 -2.70 15.68 5.86
CA ILE A 155 -1.80 15.50 7.01
C ILE A 155 -0.44 15.10 6.47
N THR A 156 0.58 15.81 6.89
CA THR A 156 1.97 15.56 6.54
C THR A 156 2.70 14.81 7.66
N VAL A 157 3.94 14.40 7.39
CA VAL A 157 4.81 13.77 8.39
C VAL A 157 5.14 14.76 9.50
N ALA A 158 5.28 16.05 9.19
CA ALA A 158 5.55 17.11 10.17
C ALA A 158 4.47 17.18 11.26
N ASP A 159 3.20 16.99 10.89
CA ASP A 159 2.06 17.03 11.81
C ASP A 159 2.02 15.85 12.79
N LEU A 160 2.71 14.75 12.46
CA LEU A 160 2.80 13.53 13.27
C LEU A 160 4.10 13.43 14.07
N SER A 161 5.01 14.38 13.92
CA SER A 161 6.29 14.34 14.60
C SER A 161 6.14 14.72 16.08
N GLU A 162 6.74 13.93 16.96
CA GLU A 162 6.80 14.16 18.41
C GLU A 162 8.27 14.24 18.86
N GLU A 163 8.51 14.91 19.98
CA GLU A 163 9.87 15.06 20.54
C GLU A 163 10.50 13.72 21.00
N THR A 164 9.70 12.69 21.20
CA THR A 164 10.12 11.39 21.74
C THR A 164 10.77 10.48 20.70
N PHE A 165 10.51 10.71 19.42
CA PHE A 165 11.05 9.91 18.31
C PHE A 165 11.25 10.77 17.06
N LYS A 166 12.13 10.33 16.17
CA LYS A 166 12.39 10.97 14.89
C LYS A 166 11.83 10.15 13.74
N ILE A 167 10.99 10.74 12.91
CA ILE A 167 10.51 10.12 11.69
C ILE A 167 11.59 10.24 10.60
N LEU A 168 11.88 9.14 9.90
CA LEU A 168 12.93 9.08 8.87
C LEU A 168 12.41 9.42 7.45
N HIS A 169 11.22 9.96 7.37
CA HIS A 169 10.62 10.42 6.12
C HIS A 169 10.74 11.95 6.00
N PRO A 170 10.70 12.52 4.77
CA PRO A 170 10.62 13.96 4.57
C PRO A 170 9.40 14.57 5.25
N ASP A 171 9.55 15.75 5.84
CA ASP A 171 8.50 16.44 6.59
C ASP A 171 7.29 16.80 5.70
N ASP A 172 7.55 17.14 4.43
CA ASP A 172 6.51 17.46 3.43
C ASP A 172 5.74 16.23 2.90
N GLN A 173 6.14 15.02 3.31
CA GLN A 173 5.49 13.82 2.82
C GLN A 173 4.07 13.69 3.35
N VAL A 174 3.09 13.66 2.44
CA VAL A 174 1.68 13.48 2.78
C VAL A 174 1.41 12.06 3.25
N VAL A 175 0.82 11.93 4.42
CA VAL A 175 0.40 10.65 5.04
C VAL A 175 -1.02 10.31 4.63
N CYS A 176 -1.96 11.22 4.81
CA CYS A 176 -3.33 11.10 4.33
C CYS A 176 -3.85 12.45 3.81
N GLN A 177 -4.81 12.41 2.90
CA GLN A 177 -5.41 13.60 2.30
C GLN A 177 -6.86 13.32 1.91
N VAL A 178 -7.70 14.35 1.96
CA VAL A 178 -9.06 14.30 1.45
C VAL A 178 -9.08 14.92 0.06
N LYS A 179 -9.48 14.14 -0.94
CA LYS A 179 -9.63 14.63 -2.32
C LYS A 179 -11.06 14.50 -2.79
N MET A 180 -11.45 15.37 -3.69
CA MET A 180 -12.70 15.27 -4.41
C MET A 180 -12.74 13.99 -5.26
N SER A 181 -13.87 13.30 -5.29
CA SER A 181 -14.05 12.16 -6.18
C SER A 181 -14.29 12.64 -7.61
N ARG A 182 -13.88 11.86 -8.60
CA ARG A 182 -14.19 12.22 -10.01
C ARG A 182 -15.69 12.28 -10.27
N ALA A 183 -16.48 11.51 -9.54
CA ALA A 183 -17.94 11.51 -9.67
C ALA A 183 -18.55 12.79 -9.09
N SER A 184 -18.01 13.34 -7.99
CA SER A 184 -18.48 14.61 -7.43
C SER A 184 -18.03 15.81 -8.27
N MET A 185 -16.84 15.76 -8.91
CA MET A 185 -16.42 16.78 -9.87
C MET A 185 -17.35 16.89 -11.09
N SER A 186 -17.77 15.76 -11.64
CA SER A 186 -18.70 15.76 -12.79
C SER A 186 -20.12 16.23 -12.44
N ILE A 187 -20.52 16.13 -11.18
CA ILE A 187 -21.81 16.65 -10.69
C ILE A 187 -21.70 18.16 -10.45
N GLU A 188 -20.60 18.66 -9.89
CA GLU A 188 -20.39 20.10 -9.73
C GLU A 188 -20.26 20.82 -11.07
N GLU A 189 -19.48 20.27 -12.02
CA GLU A 189 -19.41 20.81 -13.39
C GLU A 189 -20.79 20.82 -14.07
N ALA A 190 -21.62 19.79 -13.87
CA ALA A 190 -22.96 19.74 -14.44
C ALA A 190 -23.93 20.75 -13.77
N VAL A 191 -23.77 21.00 -12.49
CA VAL A 191 -24.59 21.99 -11.75
C VAL A 191 -24.15 23.41 -12.08
N GLU A 192 -22.85 23.69 -12.24
CA GLU A 192 -22.36 25.00 -12.69
C GLU A 192 -22.78 25.31 -14.12
N ASP A 193 -22.81 24.31 -15.03
CA ASP A 193 -23.32 24.47 -16.39
C ASP A 193 -24.84 24.72 -16.41
N GLU A 194 -25.64 24.05 -15.55
CA GLU A 194 -27.08 24.31 -15.42
C GLU A 194 -27.36 25.69 -14.81
N GLU A 195 -26.60 26.16 -13.81
CA GLU A 195 -26.75 27.50 -13.24
C GLU A 195 -26.33 28.60 -14.22
N LEU A 196 -25.40 28.34 -15.13
CA LEU A 196 -25.01 29.30 -16.17
C LEU A 196 -26.06 29.37 -17.29
N GLU A 197 -26.72 28.27 -17.65
CA GLU A 197 -27.81 28.25 -18.65
C GLU A 197 -29.11 28.91 -18.09
N GLU A 198 -29.47 28.69 -16.82
CA GLU A 198 -30.62 29.39 -16.21
C GLU A 198 -30.36 30.89 -16.00
N GLY A 199 -29.08 31.31 -15.91
CA GLY A 199 -28.70 32.74 -15.80
C GLY A 199 -28.79 33.49 -17.14
N GLU A 200 -28.70 32.84 -18.28
CA GLU A 200 -28.77 33.46 -19.62
C GLU A 200 -30.22 33.58 -20.16
N GLU A 201 -31.15 32.69 -19.77
CA GLU A 201 -32.55 32.80 -20.18
C GLU A 201 -33.34 33.88 -19.46
N GLY A 202 -32.79 34.50 -18.41
CA GLY A 202 -33.42 35.57 -17.64
C GLY A 202 -33.21 37.02 -18.18
N ALA A 203 -32.38 37.23 -19.22
CA ALA A 203 -31.96 38.57 -19.67
C ALA A 203 -32.46 38.99 -21.07
N GLU A 204 -33.26 38.16 -21.78
CA GLU A 204 -33.85 38.59 -23.06
C GLU A 204 -35.39 38.62 -23.01
N GLY A 205 -35.92 39.72 -22.53
CA GLY A 205 -37.34 40.00 -22.53
C GLY A 205 -37.71 41.46 -22.43
N ALA A 206 -37.28 42.35 -23.37
CA ALA A 206 -37.97 43.60 -23.65
C ALA A 206 -37.49 44.28 -24.95
N GLU A 207 -38.51 44.61 -25.81
CA GLU A 207 -38.49 45.46 -27.02
C GLU A 207 -38.08 44.75 -28.31
N GLY A 208 -38.94 44.62 -29.29
CA GLY A 208 -40.05 45.40 -29.79
C GLY A 208 -39.95 45.43 -31.30
N ALA A 209 -41.05 45.06 -32.01
CA ALA A 209 -41.43 45.49 -33.36
C ALA A 209 -40.84 44.76 -34.60
N LYS A 210 -41.76 44.03 -35.24
CA LYS A 210 -41.86 43.60 -36.66
C LYS A 210 -41.61 44.75 -37.66
N PRO A 211 -41.52 44.54 -39.05
CA PRO A 211 -41.95 43.41 -39.81
C PRO A 211 -41.13 43.06 -41.12
N ALA A 212 -41.45 41.89 -41.64
CA ALA A 212 -41.59 41.52 -43.07
C ALA A 212 -40.37 41.43 -44.01
N ALA A 213 -40.16 40.29 -44.57
CA ALA A 213 -40.38 39.86 -45.92
C ALA A 213 -39.43 38.79 -46.45
N GLU A 214 -40.04 37.74 -46.91
CA GLU A 214 -39.79 36.93 -48.12
C GLU A 214 -38.38 36.43 -48.46
N GLY A 215 -38.33 35.13 -48.72
CA GLY A 215 -37.47 34.60 -49.74
C GLY A 215 -36.94 33.17 -49.47
N SER A 216 -37.76 32.18 -49.76
CA SER A 216 -37.55 30.97 -50.53
C SER A 216 -36.16 30.33 -50.61
N SER A 217 -36.13 29.10 -50.37
CA SER A 217 -35.94 27.93 -51.23
C SER A 217 -34.83 26.98 -50.80
N GLU A 218 -35.30 25.71 -50.67
CA GLU A 218 -34.69 24.47 -51.20
C GLU A 218 -33.24 24.19 -50.76
N GLY A 219 -32.93 23.11 -50.18
CA GLY A 219 -33.33 21.76 -50.45
C GLY A 219 -32.14 20.86 -50.21
N LYS A 220 -32.45 19.71 -49.84
CA LYS A 220 -31.66 18.49 -50.11
C LYS A 220 -30.82 17.87 -49.00
N LYS A 221 -31.42 16.91 -48.36
CA LYS A 221 -30.83 15.65 -47.99
C LYS A 221 -30.49 14.86 -49.27
N PRO A 222 -29.45 14.02 -49.36
CA PRO A 222 -29.60 12.61 -49.01
C PRO A 222 -28.35 11.92 -48.39
N GLU A 223 -28.68 10.87 -47.62
CA GLU A 223 -28.35 9.44 -47.82
C GLU A 223 -26.88 9.01 -47.72
N GLU A 224 -26.71 8.11 -46.76
CA GLU A 224 -26.34 6.68 -46.85
C GLU A 224 -24.97 6.29 -47.43
N GLY A 225 -24.36 5.32 -46.79
CA GLY A 225 -23.32 4.41 -47.26
C GLY A 225 -22.35 4.11 -46.15
N SER A 226 -22.45 3.05 -45.37
CA SER A 226 -22.33 1.61 -45.61
C SER A 226 -20.85 1.18 -45.79
N ASP A 227 -20.56 0.07 -45.13
CA ASP A 227 -19.47 -0.88 -45.33
C ASP A 227 -18.11 -0.51 -44.75
N GLY A 228 -17.54 -1.26 -43.76
CA GLY A 228 -17.30 -2.70 -43.86
C GLY A 228 -15.81 -2.92 -44.02
N LYS A 229 -15.15 -3.49 -43.09
CA LYS A 229 -14.21 -4.57 -43.33
C LYS A 229 -13.31 -4.89 -42.12
N LYS A 230 -13.57 -6.03 -41.55
CA LYS A 230 -12.64 -6.87 -40.84
C LYS A 230 -11.62 -7.45 -41.85
N PRO A 231 -10.41 -7.69 -41.53
CA PRO A 231 -9.74 -8.91 -41.96
C PRO A 231 -9.32 -9.81 -40.81
N GLU A 232 -9.81 -11.01 -40.85
CA GLU A 232 -9.17 -12.22 -40.36
C GLU A 232 -7.88 -12.45 -41.15
N GLY A 233 -6.84 -12.91 -40.47
CA GLY A 233 -5.58 -13.32 -41.05
C GLY A 233 -5.00 -14.47 -40.24
N ASP A 234 -5.40 -15.66 -40.66
CA ASP A 234 -4.86 -16.97 -40.37
C ASP A 234 -3.45 -17.13 -40.97
N SER A 235 -2.52 -17.79 -40.26
CA SER A 235 -1.42 -18.61 -40.80
C SER A 235 -0.64 -19.17 -39.60
N ASP A 236 -0.85 -20.38 -39.23
CA ASP A 236 -0.31 -21.65 -39.75
C ASP A 236 1.23 -21.64 -39.87
N GLY A 237 1.85 -22.57 -39.16
CA GLY A 237 3.05 -23.17 -39.66
C GLY A 237 4.27 -23.29 -38.76
N LYS A 238 4.41 -24.48 -38.21
CA LYS A 238 5.63 -25.28 -38.35
C LYS A 238 6.48 -25.55 -37.11
N LYS A 239 6.23 -26.71 -36.59
CA LYS A 239 7.17 -27.58 -35.84
C LYS A 239 8.27 -28.07 -36.80
N PRO A 240 9.51 -28.27 -36.35
CA PRO A 240 10.25 -29.48 -36.75
C PRO A 240 10.67 -30.31 -35.54
N GLU A 241 10.35 -31.57 -35.65
CA GLU A 241 10.99 -32.71 -35.03
C GLU A 241 12.42 -32.93 -35.56
N GLY A 242 13.21 -33.55 -34.74
CA GLY A 242 14.50 -34.17 -35.08
C GLY A 242 15.34 -34.20 -33.82
N GLY A 243 15.56 -35.26 -33.09
CA GLY A 243 16.06 -36.57 -33.49
C GLY A 243 17.57 -36.57 -33.30
N GLY A 244 18.07 -37.29 -32.30
CA GLY A 244 19.50 -37.50 -32.14
C GLY A 244 19.88 -38.10 -30.80
N GLU A 245 19.72 -39.42 -30.68
CA GLU A 245 20.46 -40.25 -29.72
C GLU A 245 21.96 -40.21 -30.02
N THR A 246 22.77 -40.14 -28.97
CA THR A 246 24.04 -40.87 -28.95
C THR A 246 24.43 -41.23 -27.52
N LYS A 247 24.52 -42.52 -27.28
CA LYS A 247 25.25 -43.21 -26.20
C LYS A 247 26.76 -42.98 -26.34
N SER A 248 27.44 -42.96 -25.21
CA SER A 248 28.72 -43.66 -24.88
C SER A 248 29.07 -43.29 -23.44
N GLU A 249 29.04 -44.13 -22.47
CA GLU A 249 30.08 -45.06 -21.97
C GLU A 249 31.46 -44.38 -21.78
N GLY A 250 31.87 -44.35 -20.52
CA GLY A 250 33.17 -43.93 -19.99
C GLY A 250 33.09 -43.70 -18.50
#